data_eac0414d4f6e9f0f0d3d043fda4ae09f
#
_entry.id   eac0414d4f6e9f0f0d3d043fda4ae09f
#
_cell.length_a   1.000
_cell.length_b   1.000
_cell.length_c   1.000
_cell.angle_alpha   90.00
_cell.angle_beta   90.00
_cell.angle_gamma   90.00
#
_symmetry.space_group_name_H-M   'P 1'
#
loop_
_entity.id
_entity.type
_entity.pdbx_description
1 polymer ?
#
loop_
_entity_poly.entity_id
_entity_poly.type
_entity_poly.pdbx_seq_one_letter_code
_entity_poly.pdbx_strand_id
1 'polypeptide(L)'
;MPRTKNKKKKLHVKKGDDVKVIAGNDRGKEGRVLAVFPEKERVLVEGINMRVHHDKPTQDNPQGGRIEREMAIHISNVMVIDPTTGEPTRIGRKRIEEDGGGRWVRYSKNSGEIIDN
;
A
#
# COMPACT_ATOMS: atom_id res chain seq x y z
N MET A 1 15.49 -29.73 -1.69
CA MET A 1 14.49 -29.54 -1.76
C MET A 1 13.95 -28.37 -1.87
N PRO A 2 13.19 -28.13 -2.45
CA PRO A 2 12.70 -26.92 -2.65
C PRO A 2 11.98 -26.43 -1.50
N ARG A 3 12.07 -25.44 -1.25
CA ARG A 3 11.48 -24.88 -0.38
C ARG A 3 10.36 -24.31 -0.62
N THR A 4 9.62 -23.96 0.20
CA THR A 4 8.43 -23.50 -0.12
C THR A 4 8.49 -22.22 -0.71
N LYS A 5 7.85 -22.09 -1.79
CA LYS A 5 7.82 -20.95 -2.43
C LYS A 5 6.65 -20.21 -2.25
N ASN A 6 5.64 -20.63 -1.59
CA ASN A 6 4.32 -20.02 -1.54
C ASN A 6 4.13 -19.08 -0.39
N LYS A 7 5.14 -18.82 0.38
CA LYS A 7 4.98 -17.84 1.43
C LYS A 7 4.87 -16.48 0.83
N LYS A 8 3.77 -15.80 1.10
CA LYS A 8 3.60 -14.44 0.67
C LYS A 8 4.51 -13.55 1.50
N LYS A 9 5.13 -12.60 0.86
CA LYS A 9 5.90 -11.61 1.58
C LYS A 9 4.95 -10.73 2.37
N LYS A 10 5.31 -10.43 3.59
CA LYS A 10 4.52 -9.49 4.39
C LYS A 10 5.11 -8.12 4.18
N LEU A 11 4.31 -7.24 3.62
CA LEU A 11 4.72 -5.87 3.42
C LEU A 11 4.32 -5.05 4.63
N HIS A 12 5.01 -3.94 4.83
CA HIS A 12 4.72 -3.04 5.93
C HIS A 12 3.48 -2.18 5.69
N VAL A 13 2.91 -2.25 4.50
CA VAL A 13 1.72 -1.50 4.11
C VAL A 13 0.56 -2.46 3.93
N LYS A 14 -0.61 -2.07 4.36
CA LYS A 14 -1.84 -2.86 4.19
C LYS A 14 -2.91 -2.02 3.50
N LYS A 15 -3.87 -2.70 2.91
CA LYS A 15 -5.04 -2.05 2.34
C LYS A 15 -5.73 -1.19 3.39
N GLY A 16 -6.08 0.02 3.01
CA GLY A 16 -6.72 0.97 3.91
C GLY A 16 -5.77 1.90 4.63
N ASP A 17 -4.47 1.66 4.55
CA ASP A 17 -3.50 2.56 5.15
C ASP A 17 -3.45 3.88 4.38
N ASP A 18 -3.16 4.96 5.10
CA ASP A 18 -2.83 6.23 4.45
C ASP A 18 -1.32 6.27 4.28
N VAL A 19 -0.88 6.60 3.08
CA VAL A 19 0.55 6.61 2.75
C VAL A 19 0.91 7.91 2.05
N LYS A 20 2.20 8.25 2.13
CA LYS A 20 2.77 9.38 1.41
C LYS A 20 3.80 8.86 0.42
N VAL A 21 3.76 9.38 -0.79
CA VAL A 21 4.74 9.02 -1.82
C VAL A 21 6.02 9.79 -1.55
N ILE A 22 7.13 9.06 -1.44
CA ILE A 22 8.42 9.66 -1.08
C ILE A 22 9.40 9.71 -2.24
N ALA A 23 9.07 9.08 -3.36
CA ALA A 23 9.94 9.08 -4.54
C ALA A 23 9.11 8.93 -5.79
N GLY A 24 9.63 9.42 -6.90
CA GLY A 24 8.98 9.31 -8.20
C GLY A 24 8.21 10.58 -8.55
N ASN A 25 7.40 10.46 -9.62
CA ASN A 25 6.67 11.62 -10.17
C ASN A 25 5.63 12.19 -9.21
N ASP A 26 5.08 11.36 -8.35
CA ASP A 26 4.03 11.79 -7.42
C ASP A 26 4.55 12.10 -6.02
N ARG A 27 5.85 12.28 -5.89
CA ARG A 27 6.49 12.58 -4.62
C ARG A 27 5.77 13.72 -3.89
N GLY A 28 5.49 13.49 -2.64
CA GLY A 28 4.80 14.47 -1.78
C GLY A 28 3.29 14.30 -1.72
N LYS A 29 2.70 13.50 -2.61
CA LYS A 29 1.27 13.25 -2.58
C LYS A 29 0.93 12.19 -1.55
N GLU A 30 -0.27 12.25 -1.03
CA GLU A 30 -0.79 11.31 -0.05
C GLU A 30 -2.02 10.63 -0.60
N GLY A 31 -2.28 9.41 -0.17
CA GLY A 31 -3.47 8.70 -0.59
C GLY A 31 -3.69 7.45 0.24
N ARG A 32 -4.83 6.82 0.01
CA ARG A 32 -5.19 5.60 0.71
C ARG A 32 -4.85 4.40 -0.15
N VAL A 33 -4.31 3.37 0.47
CA VAL A 33 -3.97 2.13 -0.22
C VAL A 33 -5.26 1.38 -0.57
N LEU A 34 -5.46 1.15 -1.86
CA LEU A 34 -6.64 0.44 -2.36
C LEU A 34 -6.38 -1.07 -2.45
N ALA A 35 -5.16 -1.47 -2.74
CA ALA A 35 -4.79 -2.87 -2.85
C ALA A 35 -3.29 -3.04 -2.66
N VAL A 36 -2.89 -4.22 -2.25
CA VAL A 36 -1.49 -4.55 -2.03
C VAL A 36 -1.18 -5.82 -2.82
N PHE A 37 -0.06 -5.81 -3.52
CA PHE A 37 0.39 -6.96 -4.31
C PHE A 37 1.74 -7.44 -3.77
N PRO A 38 1.73 -8.28 -2.73
CA PRO A 38 2.99 -8.65 -2.04
C PRO A 38 4.00 -9.33 -2.95
N GLU A 39 3.55 -10.15 -3.88
CA GLU A 39 4.47 -10.87 -4.76
C GLU A 39 5.23 -9.94 -5.68
N LYS A 40 4.61 -8.84 -6.07
CA LYS A 40 5.23 -7.84 -6.94
C LYS A 40 5.86 -6.71 -6.15
N GLU A 41 5.69 -6.69 -4.86
CA GLU A 41 6.15 -5.62 -3.98
C GLU A 41 5.61 -4.27 -4.44
N ARG A 42 4.34 -4.23 -4.81
CA ARG A 42 3.67 -3.03 -5.29
C ARG A 42 2.38 -2.78 -4.53
N VAL A 43 1.97 -1.53 -4.54
CA VAL A 43 0.71 -1.10 -3.93
C VAL A 43 -0.03 -0.20 -4.88
N LEU A 44 -1.35 -0.25 -4.81
CA LEU A 44 -2.23 0.61 -5.57
C LEU A 44 -2.76 1.66 -4.60
N VAL A 45 -2.50 2.93 -4.89
CA VAL A 45 -2.86 4.03 -4.00
C VAL A 45 -3.81 4.97 -4.74
N GLU A 46 -4.90 5.35 -4.07
CA GLU A 46 -5.90 6.21 -4.67
C GLU A 46 -5.31 7.53 -5.15
N GLY A 47 -5.58 7.87 -6.38
CA GLY A 47 -5.13 9.13 -6.97
C GLY A 47 -3.65 9.23 -7.31
N ILE A 48 -2.89 8.14 -7.12
CA ILE A 48 -1.44 8.13 -7.31
C ILE A 48 -1.09 7.31 -8.55
N ASN A 49 -0.07 7.77 -9.25
CA ASN A 49 0.44 7.10 -10.45
C ASN A 49 -0.65 6.91 -11.50
N MET A 50 -1.41 7.96 -11.72
CA MET A 50 -2.51 7.92 -12.68
C MET A 50 -1.97 7.76 -14.09
N ARG A 51 -2.54 6.82 -14.81
CA ARG A 51 -2.17 6.56 -16.19
C ARG A 51 -3.39 6.54 -17.08
N VAL A 52 -3.22 6.98 -18.28
CA VAL A 52 -4.28 6.99 -19.26
C VAL A 52 -4.23 5.69 -20.05
N HIS A 53 -5.35 5.01 -20.12
CA HIS A 53 -5.52 3.83 -20.95
C HIS A 53 -6.45 4.16 -22.09
N HIS A 54 -6.14 3.67 -23.27
CA HIS A 54 -7.01 3.79 -24.42
C HIS A 54 -7.70 2.46 -24.63
N ASP A 55 -9.01 2.44 -24.35
CA ASP A 55 -9.77 1.22 -24.54
C ASP A 55 -10.13 1.09 -26.00
N LYS A 56 -10.06 -0.13 -26.51
CA LYS A 56 -10.48 -0.41 -27.87
C LYS A 56 -11.99 -0.34 -27.98
N PRO A 57 -12.54 0.09 -29.13
CA PRO A 57 -13.98 0.07 -29.32
C PRO A 57 -14.53 -1.33 -29.15
N THR A 58 -15.67 -1.44 -28.50
CA THR A 58 -16.37 -2.69 -28.29
C THR A 58 -17.84 -2.47 -28.58
N GLN A 59 -18.64 -3.54 -28.54
CA GLN A 59 -20.06 -3.37 -28.73
C GLN A 59 -20.70 -2.54 -27.64
N ASP A 60 -20.19 -2.62 -26.42
CA ASP A 60 -20.70 -1.82 -25.31
C ASP A 60 -20.16 -0.41 -25.32
N ASN A 61 -19.02 -0.20 -25.97
CA ASN A 61 -18.41 1.11 -26.06
C ASN A 61 -17.78 1.26 -27.45
N PRO A 62 -18.60 1.51 -28.45
CA PRO A 62 -18.12 1.54 -29.85
C PRO A 62 -17.07 2.60 -30.13
N GLN A 63 -17.04 3.65 -29.35
CA GLN A 63 -16.10 4.73 -29.57
C GLN A 63 -14.77 4.50 -28.87
N GLY A 64 -14.70 3.50 -27.99
CA GLY A 64 -13.55 3.32 -27.14
C GLY A 64 -13.48 4.45 -26.12
N GLY A 65 -12.30 4.73 -25.58
CA GLY A 65 -12.18 5.84 -24.68
C GLY A 65 -10.85 5.93 -24.01
N ARG A 66 -10.59 7.12 -23.44
CA ARG A 66 -9.47 7.36 -22.57
C ARG A 66 -9.98 7.23 -21.16
N ILE A 67 -9.33 6.37 -20.39
CA ILE A 67 -9.69 6.15 -18.99
C ILE A 67 -8.45 6.36 -18.15
N GLU A 68 -8.57 7.21 -17.13
CA GLU A 68 -7.48 7.40 -16.19
C GLU A 68 -7.67 6.42 -15.06
N ARG A 69 -6.62 5.68 -14.75
CA ARG A 69 -6.64 4.71 -13.66
C ARG A 69 -5.37 4.79 -12.86
N GLU A 70 -5.48 4.47 -11.58
CA GLU A 70 -4.30 4.30 -10.74
C GLU A 70 -3.55 3.07 -11.21
N MET A 71 -2.23 3.17 -11.20
CA MET A 71 -1.38 2.02 -11.45
C MET A 71 -0.56 1.77 -10.19
N ALA A 72 -0.25 0.51 -9.95
CA ALA A 72 0.51 0.14 -8.77
C ALA A 72 1.93 0.73 -8.82
N ILE A 73 2.43 1.14 -7.67
CA ILE A 73 3.80 1.62 -7.54
C ILE A 73 4.56 0.74 -6.57
N HIS A 74 5.89 0.76 -6.68
CA HIS A 74 6.72 -0.07 -5.82
C HIS A 74 6.58 0.35 -4.37
N ILE A 75 6.58 -0.61 -3.48
CA ILE A 75 6.39 -0.39 -2.05
C ILE A 75 7.45 0.55 -1.46
N SER A 76 8.65 0.56 -2.02
CA SER A 76 9.73 1.42 -1.52
C SER A 76 9.47 2.91 -1.78
N ASN A 77 8.51 3.23 -2.64
CA ASN A 77 8.19 4.61 -2.98
C ASN A 77 7.15 5.24 -2.05
N VAL A 78 6.66 4.51 -1.08
CA VAL A 78 5.66 5.03 -0.15
C VAL A 78 6.05 4.76 1.30
N MET A 79 5.55 5.60 2.19
CA MET A 79 5.67 5.39 3.63
C MET A 79 4.30 5.55 4.26
N VAL A 80 4.01 4.73 5.24
CA VAL A 80 2.75 4.81 5.98
C VAL A 80 2.73 6.11 6.78
N ILE A 81 1.59 6.78 6.80
CA ILE A 81 1.40 7.97 7.60
C ILE A 81 0.95 7.55 8.98
N ASP A 82 1.65 8.04 10.00
CA ASP A 82 1.31 7.77 11.40
C ASP A 82 0.00 8.48 11.70
N PRO A 83 -1.05 7.76 12.08
CA PRO A 83 -2.33 8.39 12.36
C PRO A 83 -2.28 9.33 13.57
N THR A 84 -1.31 9.17 14.45
CA THR A 84 -1.17 10.03 15.62
C THR A 84 -0.51 11.35 15.27
N THR A 85 0.54 11.33 14.46
CA THR A 85 1.32 12.53 14.15
C THR A 85 0.97 13.13 12.79
N GLY A 86 0.38 12.36 11.90
CA GLY A 86 0.10 12.81 10.54
C GLY A 86 1.32 12.83 9.64
N GLU A 87 2.44 12.30 10.09
CA GLU A 87 3.69 12.31 9.34
C GLU A 87 4.07 10.92 8.88
N PRO A 88 4.83 10.81 7.78
CA PRO A 88 5.31 9.51 7.34
C PRO A 88 6.22 8.89 8.38
N THR A 89 6.10 7.59 8.57
CA THR A 89 6.87 6.88 9.57
C THR A 89 7.32 5.53 9.04
N ARG A 90 8.39 5.03 9.59
CA ARG A 90 8.78 3.65 9.38
C ARG A 90 7.95 2.75 10.29
N ILE A 91 7.72 1.54 9.84
CA ILE A 91 6.88 0.58 10.53
C ILE A 91 7.74 -0.48 11.16
N GLY A 92 7.51 -0.70 12.46
CA GLY A 92 8.07 -1.85 13.14
C GLY A 92 6.96 -2.83 13.47
N ARG A 93 7.33 -4.01 13.90
CA ARG A 93 6.38 -5.03 14.34
C ARG A 93 6.74 -5.46 15.74
N LYS A 94 5.73 -5.63 16.55
CA LYS A 94 5.92 -6.13 17.90
C LYS A 94 4.79 -7.07 18.27
N ARG A 95 5.06 -7.94 19.23
CA ARG A 95 4.08 -8.87 19.70
C ARG A 95 3.41 -8.30 20.92
N ILE A 96 2.09 -8.31 20.93
CA ILE A 96 1.34 -7.92 22.12
C ILE A 96 0.68 -9.16 22.69
N GLU A 97 0.57 -9.20 24.02
CA GLU A 97 -0.09 -10.30 24.70
C GLU A 97 -1.54 -9.97 24.91
N GLU A 98 -2.39 -10.93 24.63
CA GLU A 98 -3.83 -10.79 24.83
C GLU A 98 -4.34 -12.06 25.48
N ASP A 99 -5.56 -12.03 26.00
CA ASP A 99 -6.19 -13.22 26.54
C ASP A 99 -6.28 -14.25 25.41
N GLY A 100 -5.79 -15.44 25.65
CA GLY A 100 -5.79 -16.48 24.63
C GLY A 100 -4.55 -16.50 23.74
N GLY A 101 -3.57 -15.66 24.01
CA GLY A 101 -2.31 -15.67 23.27
C GLY A 101 -1.91 -14.29 22.80
N GLY A 102 -0.80 -14.23 22.10
CA GLY A 102 -0.29 -12.97 21.58
C GLY A 102 -0.53 -12.84 20.09
N ARG A 103 -0.41 -11.64 19.58
CA ARG A 103 -0.45 -11.39 18.15
C ARG A 103 0.56 -10.32 17.77
N TRP A 104 0.96 -10.35 16.50
CA TRP A 104 1.89 -9.36 15.98
C TRP A 104 1.12 -8.17 15.45
N VAL A 105 1.58 -6.98 15.78
CA VAL A 105 0.98 -5.73 15.31
C VAL A 105 2.04 -4.83 14.76
N ARG A 106 1.64 -3.92 13.89
CA ARG A 106 2.52 -2.89 13.38
C ARG A 106 2.48 -1.69 14.30
N TYR A 107 3.60 -1.02 14.45
CA TYR A 107 3.64 0.22 15.22
C TYR A 107 4.48 1.25 14.48
N SER A 108 4.22 2.51 14.78
CA SER A 108 4.99 3.62 14.22
C SER A 108 6.28 3.78 14.99
N LYS A 109 7.40 3.83 14.30
CA LYS A 109 8.68 4.07 14.95
C LYS A 109 8.82 5.52 15.41
N ASN A 110 8.05 6.44 14.83
CA ASN A 110 8.09 7.83 15.27
C ASN A 110 7.39 8.05 16.60
N SER A 111 6.18 7.55 16.74
CA SER A 111 5.39 7.78 17.94
C SER A 111 5.38 6.62 18.91
N GLY A 112 5.73 5.42 18.45
CA GLY A 112 5.61 4.21 19.25
C GLY A 112 4.19 3.66 19.31
N GLU A 113 3.23 4.34 18.70
CA GLU A 113 1.83 3.93 18.78
C GLU A 113 1.53 2.77 17.84
N ILE A 114 0.64 1.89 18.28
CA ILE A 114 0.21 0.76 17.49
C ILE A 114 -0.71 1.27 16.37
N ILE A 115 -0.43 0.84 15.15
CA ILE A 115 -1.23 1.19 13.99
C ILE A 115 -2.37 0.20 13.78
N ASP A 116 -2.10 -1.07 14.01
CA ASP A 116 -3.11 -2.12 13.87
C ASP A 116 -3.88 -2.28 15.18
N ASN A 117 -5.15 -2.15 15.11
CA ASN A 117 -6.00 -2.36 16.30
C ASN A 117 -6.69 -3.69 16.24
#